data_1c7e7bed239f4ad991626e85ae5b9bae
#
_entry.id   1c7e7bed239f4ad991626e85ae5b9bae
#
_cell.length_a   1.000
_cell.length_b   1.000
_cell.length_c   1.000
_cell.angle_alpha   90.00
_cell.angle_beta   90.00
_cell.angle_gamma   90.00
#
_symmetry.space_group_name_H-M   'P 1'
#
loop_
_entity.id
_entity.type
_entity.pdbx_description
1 polymer ?
#
loop_
_entity_poly.entity_id
_entity_poly.type
_entity_poly.pdbx_seq_one_letter_code
_entity_poly.pdbx_strand_id
1 'polypeptide(L)'
;LLSAYDVWDHDRFEWSDVLSFQYGMRGYCGLDVDMVREVLNKANGEFVSDMIRNGEAIIEYIIEKNRGEMKMFSFEADIFGYKAICMNTTEFNSTTFESMYDPRKHDLMMPFCWNGRFFRCSFYTTKEEVDVSALARKANPGGGGHKAAAGFQLSVEDMMEFLKSKEM
;
A
#
# COMPACT_ATOMS: atom_id res chain seq x y z
N LEU A 1 9.13 -7.70 17.60
CA LEU A 1 8.01 -7.30 16.73
C LEU A 1 8.45 -6.45 15.54
N LEU A 2 9.24 -5.36 15.72
CA LEU A 2 9.69 -4.50 14.59
C LEU A 2 10.45 -5.30 13.52
N SER A 3 11.40 -6.16 13.92
CA SER A 3 12.14 -7.00 12.97
C SER A 3 11.26 -8.02 12.25
N ALA A 4 10.22 -8.52 12.92
CA ALA A 4 9.26 -9.43 12.29
C ALA A 4 8.45 -8.73 11.20
N TYR A 5 8.11 -7.46 11.40
CA TYR A 5 7.45 -6.64 10.38
C TYR A 5 8.33 -6.46 9.13
N ASP A 6 9.61 -6.15 9.31
CA ASP A 6 10.53 -5.86 8.21
C ASP A 6 10.81 -7.08 7.32
N VAL A 7 10.80 -8.29 7.89
CA VAL A 7 11.09 -9.54 7.19
C VAL A 7 9.85 -10.40 6.92
N TRP A 8 8.65 -9.89 7.22
CA TRP A 8 7.38 -10.58 7.03
C TRP A 8 7.34 -11.95 7.73
N ASP A 9 7.82 -11.99 8.99
CA ASP A 9 7.86 -13.20 9.82
C ASP A 9 6.49 -13.47 10.45
N HIS A 10 5.66 -14.23 9.75
CA HIS A 10 4.33 -14.64 10.20
C HIS A 10 4.35 -15.88 11.12
N ASP A 11 5.49 -16.54 11.24
CA ASP A 11 5.58 -17.82 11.97
C ASP A 11 5.88 -17.59 13.46
N ARG A 12 6.55 -16.48 13.79
CA ARG A 12 7.07 -16.22 15.13
C ARG A 12 6.13 -15.50 16.06
N PHE A 13 5.25 -14.66 15.50
CA PHE A 13 4.32 -13.80 16.24
C PHE A 13 2.96 -13.75 15.54
N GLU A 14 1.90 -13.51 16.32
CA GLU A 14 0.61 -13.14 15.73
C GLU A 14 0.77 -11.88 14.87
N TRP A 15 0.45 -11.98 13.59
CA TRP A 15 0.69 -10.87 12.65
C TRP A 15 -0.08 -9.60 13.01
N SER A 16 -1.28 -9.74 13.56
CA SER A 16 -2.08 -8.62 14.08
C SER A 16 -1.31 -7.81 15.13
N ASP A 17 -0.62 -8.48 16.06
CA ASP A 17 0.19 -7.83 17.11
C ASP A 17 1.42 -7.13 16.52
N VAL A 18 2.07 -7.77 15.53
CA VAL A 18 3.20 -7.18 14.81
C VAL A 18 2.78 -5.90 14.12
N LEU A 19 1.66 -5.93 13.39
CA LEU A 19 1.12 -4.79 12.66
C LEU A 19 0.70 -3.67 13.63
N SER A 20 -0.05 -4.02 14.67
CA SER A 20 -0.52 -3.07 15.68
C SER A 20 0.66 -2.42 16.41
N PHE A 21 1.66 -3.19 16.82
CA PHE A 21 2.87 -2.63 17.43
C PHE A 21 3.59 -1.65 16.49
N GLN A 22 3.72 -1.99 15.22
CA GLN A 22 4.34 -1.11 14.22
C GLN A 22 3.60 0.22 14.08
N TYR A 23 2.26 0.19 13.99
CA TYR A 23 1.46 1.42 13.90
C TYR A 23 1.47 2.21 15.22
N GLY A 24 1.41 1.56 16.36
CA GLY A 24 1.55 2.20 17.67
C GLY A 24 2.89 2.91 17.83
N MET A 25 3.98 2.26 17.44
CA MET A 25 5.32 2.87 17.44
C MET A 25 5.41 4.07 16.50
N ARG A 26 4.84 3.97 15.28
CA ARG A 26 4.78 5.11 14.36
C ARG A 26 3.96 6.28 14.90
N GLY A 27 2.86 6.01 15.58
CA GLY A 27 2.05 7.04 16.25
C GLY A 27 2.77 7.69 17.42
N TYR A 28 3.60 6.93 18.15
CA TYR A 28 4.33 7.42 19.33
C TYR A 28 5.63 8.16 18.97
N CYS A 29 6.47 7.56 18.11
CA CYS A 29 7.80 8.09 17.77
C CYS A 29 7.86 8.81 16.42
N GLY A 30 6.80 8.73 15.60
CA GLY A 30 6.86 9.16 14.21
C GLY A 30 7.93 8.40 13.41
N LEU A 31 8.80 9.15 12.72
CA LEU A 31 9.94 8.61 11.96
C LEU A 31 11.30 8.99 12.62
N ASP A 32 11.29 9.42 13.89
CA ASP A 32 12.49 9.79 14.62
C ASP A 32 13.22 8.54 15.11
N VAL A 33 14.34 8.22 14.44
CA VAL A 33 15.14 7.01 14.71
C VAL A 33 15.78 7.05 16.10
N ASP A 34 16.18 8.22 16.60
CA ASP A 34 16.81 8.33 17.91
C ASP A 34 15.78 8.15 19.02
N MET A 35 14.58 8.71 18.83
CA MET A 35 13.45 8.47 19.73
C MET A 35 13.04 6.98 19.75
N VAL A 36 12.98 6.33 18.59
CA VAL A 36 12.71 4.88 18.51
C VAL A 36 13.76 4.08 19.30
N ARG A 37 15.04 4.39 19.11
CA ARG A 37 16.14 3.72 19.84
C ARG A 37 16.06 3.93 21.34
N GLU A 38 15.81 5.15 21.80
CA GLU A 38 15.68 5.47 23.23
C GLU A 38 14.51 4.69 23.85
N VAL A 39 13.36 4.69 23.19
CA VAL A 39 12.16 4.01 23.67
C VAL A 39 12.36 2.50 23.72
N LEU A 40 12.96 1.89 22.70
CA LEU A 40 13.21 0.44 22.67
C LEU A 40 14.18 -0.01 23.77
N ASN A 41 15.15 0.83 24.14
CA ASN A 41 16.08 0.53 25.24
C ASN A 41 15.39 0.55 26.62
N LYS A 42 14.27 1.23 26.75
CA LYS A 42 13.49 1.35 28.01
C LYS A 42 12.22 0.50 27.99
N ALA A 43 11.87 -0.11 26.86
CA ALA A 43 10.63 -0.83 26.67
C ALA A 43 10.54 -2.05 27.60
N ASN A 44 9.38 -2.22 28.19
CA ASN A 44 8.98 -3.40 28.96
C ASN A 44 7.69 -4.00 28.41
N GLY A 45 7.18 -5.05 29.02
CA GLY A 45 5.95 -5.70 28.55
C GLY A 45 4.71 -4.82 28.55
N GLU A 46 4.59 -3.90 29.52
CA GLU A 46 3.50 -2.94 29.61
C GLU A 46 3.56 -1.94 28.45
N PHE A 47 4.73 -1.39 28.15
CA PHE A 47 4.93 -0.53 27.00
C PHE A 47 4.55 -1.21 25.69
N VAL A 48 4.96 -2.47 25.50
CA VAL A 48 4.61 -3.24 24.29
C VAL A 48 3.10 -3.39 24.17
N SER A 49 2.40 -3.72 25.26
CA SER A 49 0.94 -3.86 25.28
C SER A 49 0.23 -2.53 24.97
N ASP A 50 0.75 -1.42 25.48
CA ASP A 50 0.20 -0.10 25.20
C ASP A 50 0.39 0.30 23.73
N MET A 51 1.55 -0.01 23.14
CA MET A 51 1.79 0.26 21.72
C MET A 51 0.88 -0.59 20.82
N ILE A 52 0.65 -1.86 21.15
CA ILE A 52 -0.30 -2.72 20.42
C ILE A 52 -1.70 -2.11 20.48
N ARG A 53 -2.19 -1.76 21.66
CA ARG A 53 -3.53 -1.16 21.85
C ARG A 53 -3.69 0.16 21.08
N ASN A 54 -2.69 1.03 21.13
CA ASN A 54 -2.69 2.28 20.37
C ASN A 54 -2.68 2.03 18.86
N GLY A 55 -1.91 1.05 18.42
CA GLY A 55 -1.83 0.66 17.01
C GLY A 55 -3.13 0.07 16.48
N GLU A 56 -3.85 -0.72 17.27
CA GLU A 56 -5.19 -1.24 16.92
C GLU A 56 -6.14 -0.08 16.59
N ALA A 57 -6.21 0.92 17.46
CA ALA A 57 -7.06 2.10 17.23
C ALA A 57 -6.65 2.88 15.96
N ILE A 58 -5.34 2.98 15.68
CA ILE A 58 -4.84 3.62 14.46
C ILE A 58 -5.23 2.81 13.23
N ILE A 59 -5.11 1.49 13.28
CA ILE A 59 -5.46 0.59 12.18
C ILE A 59 -6.97 0.67 11.89
N GLU A 60 -7.82 0.63 12.90
CA GLU A 60 -9.27 0.78 12.75
C GLU A 60 -9.63 2.09 12.05
N TYR A 61 -9.01 3.20 12.47
CA TYR A 61 -9.21 4.49 11.82
C TYR A 61 -8.76 4.46 10.34
N ILE A 62 -7.61 3.87 10.04
CA ILE A 62 -7.10 3.76 8.66
C ILE A 62 -8.04 2.92 7.79
N ILE A 63 -8.55 1.81 8.30
CA ILE A 63 -9.50 0.94 7.58
C ILE A 63 -10.78 1.72 7.22
N GLU A 64 -11.38 2.43 8.17
CA GLU A 64 -12.60 3.21 7.91
C GLU A 64 -12.33 4.39 6.97
N LYS A 65 -11.22 5.09 7.14
CA LYS A 65 -10.78 6.14 6.20
C LYS A 65 -10.65 5.59 4.79
N ASN A 66 -9.91 4.50 4.61
CA ASN A 66 -9.69 3.88 3.31
C ASN A 66 -11.01 3.40 2.68
N ARG A 67 -11.91 2.82 3.47
CA ARG A 67 -13.25 2.42 3.01
C ARG A 67 -14.05 3.60 2.46
N GLY A 68 -14.01 4.75 3.13
CA GLY A 68 -14.66 5.97 2.68
C GLY A 68 -14.03 6.52 1.39
N GLU A 69 -12.71 6.59 1.34
CA GLU A 69 -11.96 7.08 0.17
C GLU A 69 -12.15 6.17 -1.05
N MET A 70 -12.10 4.85 -0.88
CA MET A 70 -12.35 3.89 -1.95
C MET A 70 -13.73 4.08 -2.59
N LYS A 71 -14.78 4.30 -1.80
CA LYS A 71 -16.13 4.56 -2.33
C LYS A 71 -16.22 5.85 -3.15
N MET A 72 -15.42 6.86 -2.82
CA MET A 72 -15.50 8.18 -3.44
C MET A 72 -14.56 8.33 -4.65
N PHE A 73 -13.39 7.71 -4.61
CA PHE A 73 -12.28 8.02 -5.53
C PHE A 73 -11.78 6.83 -6.33
N SER A 74 -12.29 5.61 -6.05
CA SER A 74 -11.90 4.46 -6.87
C SER A 74 -12.75 4.34 -8.13
N PHE A 75 -12.15 3.74 -9.15
CA PHE A 75 -12.81 3.38 -10.40
C PHE A 75 -12.13 2.14 -11.01
N GLU A 76 -12.85 1.43 -11.86
CA GLU A 76 -12.32 0.29 -12.59
C GLU A 76 -11.69 0.74 -13.91
N ALA A 77 -10.58 0.10 -14.29
CA ALA A 77 -9.89 0.32 -15.54
C ALA A 77 -9.43 -1.00 -16.18
N ASP A 78 -9.32 -1.00 -17.50
CA ASP A 78 -8.62 -2.07 -18.25
C ASP A 78 -7.20 -1.56 -18.55
N ILE A 79 -6.20 -2.22 -18.00
CA ILE A 79 -4.81 -1.81 -18.12
C ILE A 79 -4.03 -2.95 -18.75
N PHE A 80 -3.61 -2.79 -19.99
CA PHE A 80 -2.90 -3.82 -20.75
C PHE A 80 -3.66 -5.15 -20.88
N GLY A 81 -5.00 -5.13 -20.79
CA GLY A 81 -5.85 -6.31 -20.80
C GLY A 81 -6.13 -6.91 -19.41
N TYR A 82 -5.65 -6.28 -18.34
CA TYR A 82 -5.94 -6.67 -16.96
C TYR A 82 -7.00 -5.74 -16.34
N LYS A 83 -7.92 -6.32 -15.60
CA LYS A 83 -8.92 -5.56 -14.84
C LYS A 83 -8.29 -4.95 -13.61
N ALA A 84 -8.24 -3.64 -13.55
CA ALA A 84 -7.66 -2.89 -12.45
C ALA A 84 -8.70 -2.13 -11.67
N ILE A 85 -8.57 -2.11 -10.33
CA ILE A 85 -9.21 -1.10 -9.49
C ILE A 85 -8.18 -0.01 -9.19
N CYS A 86 -8.52 1.22 -9.54
CA CYS A 86 -7.64 2.38 -9.49
C CYS A 86 -8.13 3.40 -8.47
N MET A 87 -7.22 4.13 -7.85
CA MET A 87 -7.58 5.23 -6.94
C MET A 87 -6.52 6.33 -6.96
N ASN A 88 -6.97 7.59 -7.03
CA ASN A 88 -6.10 8.73 -6.77
C ASN A 88 -5.91 8.85 -5.25
N THR A 89 -4.71 8.53 -4.77
CA THR A 89 -4.38 8.51 -3.34
C THR A 89 -2.89 8.71 -3.11
N THR A 90 -2.55 9.25 -1.95
CA THR A 90 -1.17 9.29 -1.45
C THR A 90 -0.75 8.02 -0.71
N GLU A 91 -1.69 7.12 -0.45
CA GLU A 91 -1.47 5.84 0.24
C GLU A 91 -1.09 4.73 -0.76
N PHE A 92 0.21 4.49 -0.90
CA PHE A 92 0.74 3.47 -1.81
C PHE A 92 0.90 2.13 -1.08
N ASN A 93 -0.23 1.53 -0.74
CA ASN A 93 -0.31 0.25 -0.06
C ASN A 93 -1.49 -0.58 -0.63
N SER A 94 -1.30 -1.88 -0.80
CA SER A 94 -2.37 -2.79 -1.25
C SER A 94 -3.54 -2.86 -0.26
N THR A 95 -3.29 -2.72 1.03
CA THR A 95 -4.35 -2.72 2.07
C THR A 95 -5.35 -1.58 1.92
N THR A 96 -4.98 -0.49 1.25
CA THR A 96 -5.89 0.60 0.90
C THR A 96 -7.10 0.12 0.10
N PHE A 97 -6.91 -0.93 -0.70
CA PHE A 97 -7.93 -1.46 -1.60
C PHE A 97 -8.80 -2.59 -1.01
N GLU A 98 -8.49 -3.11 0.18
CA GLU A 98 -9.15 -4.29 0.77
C GLU A 98 -10.67 -4.21 0.81
N SER A 99 -11.24 -3.02 0.99
CA SER A 99 -12.70 -2.85 1.09
C SER A 99 -13.46 -3.05 -0.23
N MET A 100 -12.78 -2.95 -1.38
CA MET A 100 -13.41 -3.02 -2.71
C MET A 100 -12.69 -3.93 -3.70
N TYR A 101 -11.46 -4.34 -3.43
CA TYR A 101 -10.75 -5.31 -4.27
C TYR A 101 -11.38 -6.69 -4.16
N ASP A 102 -11.79 -7.24 -5.28
CA ASP A 102 -12.28 -8.63 -5.41
C ASP A 102 -11.38 -9.37 -6.41
N PRO A 103 -10.56 -10.34 -5.98
CA PRO A 103 -9.63 -11.06 -6.86
C PRO A 103 -10.32 -11.87 -7.97
N ARG A 104 -11.64 -12.10 -7.87
CA ARG A 104 -12.43 -12.72 -8.96
C ARG A 104 -12.77 -11.73 -10.07
N LYS A 105 -12.72 -10.42 -9.79
CA LYS A 105 -13.06 -9.33 -10.73
C LYS A 105 -11.83 -8.54 -11.15
N HIS A 106 -10.89 -8.35 -10.22
CA HIS A 106 -9.73 -7.51 -10.43
C HIS A 106 -8.45 -8.33 -10.48
N ASP A 107 -7.58 -7.95 -11.38
CA ASP A 107 -6.22 -8.50 -11.51
C ASP A 107 -5.20 -7.59 -10.82
N LEU A 108 -5.48 -6.29 -10.81
CA LEU A 108 -4.56 -5.25 -10.34
C LEU A 108 -5.24 -4.27 -9.37
N MET A 109 -4.45 -3.73 -8.46
CA MET A 109 -4.74 -2.51 -7.71
C MET A 109 -3.75 -1.43 -8.18
N MET A 110 -4.25 -0.22 -8.49
CA MET A 110 -3.43 0.88 -8.99
C MET A 110 -3.67 2.17 -8.20
N PRO A 111 -2.91 2.42 -7.13
CA PRO A 111 -2.84 3.76 -6.56
C PRO A 111 -2.01 4.67 -7.46
N PHE A 112 -2.42 5.94 -7.59
CA PHE A 112 -1.67 6.97 -8.29
C PHE A 112 -1.86 8.33 -7.65
N CYS A 113 -0.88 9.23 -7.78
CA CYS A 113 -0.94 10.58 -7.24
C CYS A 113 -0.07 11.54 -8.06
N TRP A 114 -0.57 12.74 -8.30
CA TRP A 114 0.21 13.84 -8.87
C TRP A 114 1.09 14.50 -7.81
N ASN A 115 2.39 14.64 -8.08
CA ASN A 115 3.35 15.25 -7.15
C ASN A 115 3.82 16.66 -7.58
N GLY A 116 3.14 17.28 -8.54
CA GLY A 116 3.51 18.58 -9.10
C GLY A 116 4.40 18.49 -10.36
N ARG A 117 4.95 17.30 -10.67
CA ARG A 117 5.87 17.10 -11.80
C ARG A 117 5.50 15.91 -12.69
N PHE A 118 5.08 14.82 -12.08
CA PHE A 118 4.65 13.57 -12.74
C PHE A 118 3.64 12.84 -11.86
N PHE A 119 2.91 11.91 -12.46
CA PHE A 119 2.12 10.95 -11.70
C PHE A 119 3.03 9.85 -11.18
N ARG A 120 3.04 9.68 -9.86
CA ARG A 120 3.57 8.50 -9.20
C ARG A 120 2.50 7.42 -9.23
N CYS A 121 2.83 6.23 -9.70
CA CYS A 121 1.92 5.10 -9.84
C CYS A 121 2.54 3.84 -9.25
N SER A 122 1.70 2.93 -8.76
CA SER A 122 2.12 1.58 -8.41
C SER A 122 1.10 0.57 -8.90
N PHE A 123 1.56 -0.65 -9.15
CA PHE A 123 0.71 -1.82 -9.34
C PHE A 123 0.92 -2.78 -8.19
N TYR A 124 -0.19 -3.32 -7.68
CA TYR A 124 -0.21 -4.45 -6.77
C TYR A 124 -1.10 -5.55 -7.33
N THR A 125 -0.80 -6.78 -6.99
CA THR A 125 -1.61 -7.96 -7.32
C THR A 125 -1.53 -9.00 -6.21
N THR A 126 -2.59 -9.79 -6.06
CA THR A 126 -2.61 -11.00 -5.25
C THR A 126 -2.52 -12.26 -6.10
N LYS A 127 -2.45 -12.12 -7.44
CA LYS A 127 -2.44 -13.22 -8.40
C LYS A 127 -1.01 -13.63 -8.76
N GLU A 128 -0.68 -14.89 -8.51
CA GLU A 128 0.67 -15.40 -8.76
C GLU A 128 1.08 -15.39 -10.25
N GLU A 129 0.10 -15.52 -11.15
CA GLU A 129 0.32 -15.51 -12.60
C GLU A 129 0.58 -14.11 -13.17
N VAL A 130 0.30 -13.04 -12.41
CA VAL A 130 0.48 -11.65 -12.85
C VAL A 130 1.82 -11.10 -12.37
N ASP A 131 2.66 -10.66 -13.31
CA ASP A 131 3.92 -9.97 -13.01
C ASP A 131 3.77 -8.45 -13.16
N VAL A 132 3.46 -7.77 -12.05
CA VAL A 132 3.31 -6.31 -12.07
C VAL A 132 4.63 -5.56 -12.28
N SER A 133 5.78 -6.19 -12.07
CA SER A 133 7.09 -5.61 -12.39
C SER A 133 7.28 -5.49 -13.90
N ALA A 134 6.85 -6.49 -14.66
CA ALA A 134 6.84 -6.43 -16.12
C ALA A 134 5.85 -5.38 -16.63
N LEU A 135 4.66 -5.27 -16.03
CA LEU A 135 3.66 -4.26 -16.39
C LEU A 135 4.14 -2.84 -16.08
N ALA A 136 4.81 -2.61 -14.95
CA ALA A 136 5.39 -1.32 -14.61
C ALA A 136 6.45 -0.88 -15.63
N ARG A 137 7.32 -1.80 -16.07
CA ARG A 137 8.29 -1.52 -17.16
C ARG A 137 7.61 -1.28 -18.51
N LYS A 138 6.49 -1.95 -18.79
CA LYS A 138 5.68 -1.71 -19.99
C LYS A 138 5.03 -0.33 -19.97
N ALA A 139 4.57 0.13 -18.80
CA ALA A 139 4.00 1.47 -18.62
C ALA A 139 5.07 2.56 -18.75
N ASN A 140 6.25 2.34 -18.19
CA ASN A 140 7.40 3.25 -18.29
C ASN A 140 8.70 2.44 -18.16
N PRO A 141 9.69 2.60 -19.06
CA PRO A 141 10.96 1.86 -19.02
C PRO A 141 11.74 1.99 -17.71
N GLY A 142 11.54 3.10 -16.97
CA GLY A 142 12.11 3.32 -15.64
C GLY A 142 11.33 2.67 -14.50
N GLY A 143 10.20 2.02 -14.79
CA GLY A 143 9.39 1.31 -13.81
C GLY A 143 9.99 -0.03 -13.41
N GLY A 144 9.55 -0.55 -12.27
CA GLY A 144 9.98 -1.86 -11.79
C GLY A 144 9.65 -2.09 -10.32
N GLY A 145 10.05 -3.25 -9.82
CA GLY A 145 9.79 -3.69 -8.45
C GLY A 145 9.78 -5.21 -8.35
N HIS A 146 8.99 -5.72 -7.42
CA HIS A 146 8.74 -7.14 -7.25
C HIS A 146 7.56 -7.61 -8.11
N LYS A 147 7.45 -8.93 -8.30
CA LYS A 147 6.37 -9.56 -9.08
C LYS A 147 4.97 -9.15 -8.60
N ALA A 148 4.77 -8.98 -7.29
CA ALA A 148 3.48 -8.62 -6.69
C ALA A 148 3.31 -7.12 -6.38
N ALA A 149 4.39 -6.32 -6.46
CA ALA A 149 4.38 -4.89 -6.13
C ALA A 149 5.45 -4.14 -6.93
N ALA A 150 5.04 -3.19 -7.75
CA ALA A 150 5.97 -2.42 -8.60
C ALA A 150 5.51 -0.98 -8.78
N GLY A 151 6.47 -0.06 -8.94
CA GLY A 151 6.23 1.36 -9.11
C GLY A 151 6.70 1.89 -10.47
N PHE A 152 6.07 2.96 -10.94
CA PHE A 152 6.43 3.68 -12.16
C PHE A 152 5.96 5.13 -12.10
N GLN A 153 6.36 5.92 -13.08
CA GLN A 153 5.99 7.32 -13.19
C GLN A 153 5.43 7.60 -14.60
N LEU A 154 4.44 8.47 -14.69
CA LEU A 154 3.87 8.91 -15.97
C LEU A 154 3.83 10.42 -16.04
N SER A 155 4.05 10.99 -17.24
CA SER A 155 3.73 12.39 -17.53
C SER A 155 2.20 12.62 -17.46
N VAL A 156 1.76 13.86 -17.54
CA VAL A 156 0.33 14.16 -17.63
C VAL A 156 -0.25 13.55 -18.91
N GLU A 157 0.45 13.72 -20.03
CA GLU A 157 0.07 13.22 -21.34
C GLU A 157 -0.06 11.69 -21.33
N ASP A 158 0.97 10.99 -20.84
CA ASP A 158 0.98 9.53 -20.76
C ASP A 158 -0.12 8.99 -19.82
N MET A 159 -0.38 9.68 -18.70
CA MET A 159 -1.45 9.30 -17.78
C MET A 159 -2.83 9.46 -18.42
N MET A 160 -3.05 10.53 -19.17
CA MET A 160 -4.31 10.73 -19.88
C MET A 160 -4.54 9.70 -20.98
N GLU A 161 -3.50 9.31 -21.70
CA GLU A 161 -3.56 8.25 -22.69
C GLU A 161 -3.80 6.89 -22.02
N PHE A 162 -3.08 6.60 -20.94
CA PHE A 162 -3.20 5.38 -20.16
C PHE A 162 -4.61 5.13 -19.60
N LEU A 163 -5.31 6.19 -19.19
CA LEU A 163 -6.68 6.12 -18.69
C LEU A 163 -7.74 6.12 -19.81
N LYS A 164 -7.41 6.65 -21.01
CA LYS A 164 -8.32 6.70 -22.17
C LYS A 164 -8.43 5.39 -22.93
N SER A 165 -7.53 4.43 -22.73
CA SER A 165 -7.56 3.12 -23.41
C SER A 165 -8.81 2.27 -23.09
N LYS A 166 -9.84 2.88 -22.51
CA LYS A 166 -11.11 2.33 -22.05
C LYS A 166 -12.31 2.51 -22.97
N GLU A 167 -12.20 3.32 -24.01
CA GLU A 167 -13.32 3.55 -24.92
C GLU A 167 -13.13 2.78 -26.23
N MET A 168 -13.27 1.46 -26.18
CA MET A 168 -13.63 0.62 -27.34
C MET A 168 -14.41 -0.60 -26.88
#